data_1a9a444d22515bcd59efa81d996afa8e
#
_entry.id   1a9a444d22515bcd59efa81d996afa8e
#
_cell.length_a   1.000
_cell.length_b   1.000
_cell.length_c   1.000
_cell.angle_alpha   90.00
_cell.angle_beta   90.00
_cell.angle_gamma   90.00
#
_symmetry.space_group_name_H-M   'P 1'
#
loop_
_entity.id
_entity.type
_entity.pdbx_description
1 polymer ?
#
loop_
_entity_poly.entity_id
_entity_poly.type
_entity_poly.pdbx_seq_one_letter_code
_entity_poly.pdbx_strand_id
1 'polypeptide(L)'
;MKKTITLAALVVAGSSLALLASDPGPEWPMWGGTADRNMVSSMKGLPTEWDLKSKKNVKWMAELGSQTYGNPVVAGGYVLVGTNNEVMKDPNVKGDKGIVMAFRESDGQFMWQAVHDKLAAGRANDWPFQGVCSSPLIENGVAYYVSNRGEVMAVDLDGFRDGKNDGLVTDEKLNREVDADIIWRYDMMEELGVMQHNMANSSPVGRRGSSCSGAVISG
;
A
#
# COMPACT_ATOMS: atom_id res chain seq x y z
N MET A 1 -45.28 45.81 42.99
CA MET A 1 -44.90 44.34 42.88
C MET A 1 -43.90 44.19 41.76
N LYS A 2 -42.63 44.06 42.10
CA LYS A 2 -41.54 43.84 41.12
C LYS A 2 -41.30 42.32 41.00
N LYS A 3 -41.51 41.75 39.80
CA LYS A 3 -41.20 40.35 39.53
C LYS A 3 -39.75 40.24 39.11
N THR A 4 -38.97 39.57 39.93
CA THR A 4 -37.57 39.19 39.65
C THR A 4 -37.56 37.93 38.81
N ILE A 5 -37.04 37.97 37.60
CA ILE A 5 -36.85 36.81 36.73
C ILE A 5 -35.41 36.33 36.95
N THR A 6 -35.28 35.15 37.56
CA THR A 6 -33.99 34.49 37.75
C THR A 6 -33.66 33.65 36.47
N LEU A 7 -32.62 34.07 35.76
CA LEU A 7 -32.11 33.37 34.59
C LEU A 7 -31.18 32.27 35.06
N ALA A 8 -31.57 31.00 34.91
CA ALA A 8 -30.68 29.86 35.18
C ALA A 8 -29.84 29.56 33.92
N ALA A 9 -28.55 29.82 34.02
CA ALA A 9 -27.59 29.46 32.99
C ALA A 9 -27.25 27.97 33.09
N LEU A 10 -27.66 27.19 32.10
CA LEU A 10 -27.32 25.79 31.94
C LEU A 10 -25.92 25.69 31.30
N VAL A 11 -24.89 25.35 32.09
CA VAL A 11 -23.54 25.04 31.57
C VAL A 11 -23.53 23.60 31.09
N VAL A 12 -23.60 23.39 29.78
CA VAL A 12 -23.36 22.09 29.17
C VAL A 12 -21.85 21.90 29.05
N ALA A 13 -21.28 21.13 29.96
CA ALA A 13 -19.90 20.66 29.88
C ALA A 13 -19.83 19.60 28.77
N GLY A 14 -19.47 20.01 27.57
CA GLY A 14 -19.13 19.09 26.47
C GLY A 14 -17.82 18.37 26.78
N SER A 15 -17.91 17.14 27.20
CA SER A 15 -16.74 16.25 27.30
C SER A 15 -16.29 15.92 25.88
N SER A 16 -15.29 16.63 25.36
CA SER A 16 -14.59 16.27 24.15
C SER A 16 -13.82 14.97 24.46
N LEU A 17 -14.37 13.82 24.04
CA LEU A 17 -13.60 12.59 23.94
C LEU A 17 -12.56 12.82 22.83
N ALA A 18 -11.37 13.26 23.19
CA ALA A 18 -10.24 13.17 22.31
C ALA A 18 -10.00 11.66 22.08
N LEU A 19 -10.36 11.16 20.91
CA LEU A 19 -9.79 9.90 20.44
C LEU A 19 -8.28 10.13 20.47
N LEU A 20 -7.60 9.46 21.40
CA LEU A 20 -6.16 9.29 21.35
C LEU A 20 -5.90 8.44 20.12
N ALA A 21 -5.68 9.08 18.97
CA ALA A 21 -5.02 8.44 17.85
C ALA A 21 -3.69 7.93 18.43
N SER A 22 -3.54 6.62 18.55
CA SER A 22 -2.24 6.03 18.87
C SER A 22 -1.28 6.57 17.82
N ASP A 23 -0.17 7.15 18.28
CA ASP A 23 0.91 7.59 17.42
C ASP A 23 1.22 6.43 16.44
N PRO A 24 0.99 6.59 15.13
CA PRO A 24 1.39 5.56 14.21
C PRO A 24 2.88 5.39 14.40
N GLY A 25 3.32 4.19 14.76
CA GLY A 25 4.74 3.89 14.98
C GLY A 25 5.59 4.40 13.80
N PRO A 26 6.94 4.36 13.92
CA PRO A 26 7.79 4.90 12.86
C PRO A 26 7.50 4.21 11.53
N GLU A 27 7.11 5.01 10.56
CA GLU A 27 6.76 4.57 9.22
C GLU A 27 7.99 4.09 8.45
N TRP A 28 7.78 3.12 7.56
CA TRP A 28 8.76 2.64 6.57
C TRP A 28 8.13 2.73 5.17
N PRO A 29 7.91 3.95 4.63
CA PRO A 29 7.00 4.20 3.52
C PRO A 29 7.53 3.76 2.15
N MET A 30 8.80 3.40 2.04
CA MET A 30 9.44 2.99 0.79
C MET A 30 10.56 1.99 1.03
N TRP A 31 11.06 1.38 -0.02
CA TRP A 31 12.26 0.55 0.04
C TRP A 31 13.45 1.35 0.58
N GLY A 32 14.07 0.84 1.64
CA GLY A 32 15.15 1.52 2.35
C GLY A 32 14.70 2.52 3.41
N GLY A 33 13.38 2.71 3.59
CA GLY A 33 12.76 3.55 4.63
C GLY A 33 12.76 5.04 4.31
N THR A 34 13.80 5.55 3.69
CA THR A 34 13.99 6.95 3.31
C THR A 34 14.49 7.07 1.87
N ALA A 35 14.47 8.30 1.31
CA ALA A 35 14.98 8.57 -0.03
C ALA A 35 16.45 8.19 -0.22
N ASP A 36 17.24 8.21 0.86
CA ASP A 36 18.64 7.80 0.83
C ASP A 36 18.83 6.28 0.73
N ARG A 37 17.77 5.51 0.95
CA ARG A 37 17.75 4.03 0.88
C ARG A 37 18.86 3.36 1.69
N ASN A 38 19.22 3.95 2.82
CA ASN A 38 20.34 3.50 3.64
C ASN A 38 20.01 2.35 4.61
N MET A 39 18.73 1.90 4.66
CA MET A 39 18.24 0.84 5.54
C MET A 39 18.44 1.13 7.03
N VAL A 40 18.55 2.40 7.42
CA VAL A 40 18.72 2.80 8.82
C VAL A 40 17.39 3.24 9.40
N SER A 41 16.99 2.61 10.50
CA SER A 41 15.83 2.99 11.29
C SER A 41 16.23 3.72 12.56
N SER A 42 15.47 4.75 12.95
CA SER A 42 15.61 5.42 14.25
C SER A 42 14.94 4.67 15.39
N MET A 43 14.24 3.55 15.11
CA MET A 43 13.55 2.75 16.11
C MET A 43 14.49 2.23 17.18
N LYS A 44 13.99 2.23 18.43
CA LYS A 44 14.70 1.70 19.61
C LYS A 44 13.99 0.47 20.13
N GLY A 45 14.71 -0.42 20.80
CA GLY A 45 14.14 -1.58 21.46
C GLY A 45 13.55 -2.63 20.52
N LEU A 46 14.05 -2.71 19.28
CA LEU A 46 13.63 -3.74 18.34
C LEU A 46 13.87 -5.14 18.95
N PRO A 47 12.94 -6.09 18.77
CA PRO A 47 13.14 -7.44 19.21
C PRO A 47 14.31 -8.10 18.48
N THR A 48 15.17 -8.80 19.20
CA THR A 48 16.30 -9.55 18.65
C THR A 48 15.96 -11.01 18.37
N GLU A 49 14.78 -11.44 18.79
CA GLU A 49 14.27 -12.80 18.59
C GLU A 49 12.75 -12.77 18.37
N TRP A 50 12.26 -13.71 17.59
CA TRP A 50 10.82 -13.95 17.42
C TRP A 50 10.56 -15.45 17.26
N ASP A 51 9.35 -15.87 17.59
CA ASP A 51 8.94 -17.27 17.44
C ASP A 51 7.50 -17.35 16.90
N LEU A 52 7.33 -17.99 15.77
CA LEU A 52 6.03 -18.08 15.09
C LEU A 52 5.04 -19.01 15.80
N LYS A 53 5.53 -20.03 16.52
CA LYS A 53 4.67 -21.00 17.23
C LYS A 53 4.08 -20.40 18.49
N SER A 54 4.92 -19.79 19.32
CA SER A 54 4.48 -19.11 20.54
C SER A 54 3.97 -17.71 20.31
N LYS A 55 4.10 -17.18 19.08
CA LYS A 55 3.82 -15.78 18.70
C LYS A 55 4.63 -14.76 19.47
N LYS A 56 5.78 -15.16 20.04
CA LYS A 56 6.67 -14.24 20.74
C LYS A 56 7.16 -13.16 19.78
N ASN A 57 6.94 -11.89 20.13
CA ASN A 57 7.30 -10.72 19.32
C ASN A 57 6.72 -10.76 17.88
N VAL A 58 5.60 -11.45 17.69
CA VAL A 58 4.84 -11.49 16.42
C VAL A 58 3.51 -10.78 16.66
N LYS A 59 3.29 -9.64 16.00
CA LYS A 59 2.05 -8.86 16.11
C LYS A 59 0.91 -9.58 15.38
N TRP A 60 1.14 -10.00 14.15
CA TRP A 60 0.22 -10.76 13.30
C TRP A 60 0.98 -11.46 12.16
N MET A 61 0.30 -12.32 11.44
CA MET A 61 0.81 -13.00 10.25
C MET A 61 -0.26 -12.98 9.17
N ALA A 62 0.16 -12.80 7.92
CA ALA A 62 -0.72 -12.87 6.76
C ALA A 62 -0.13 -13.79 5.70
N GLU A 63 -0.99 -14.53 5.01
CA GLU A 63 -0.61 -15.32 3.86
C GLU A 63 -0.49 -14.42 2.64
N LEU A 64 0.58 -14.58 1.89
CA LEU A 64 0.83 -13.96 0.59
C LEU A 64 0.69 -15.01 -0.52
N GLY A 65 1.06 -14.66 -1.75
CA GLY A 65 1.34 -15.65 -2.78
C GLY A 65 2.56 -16.51 -2.44
N SER A 66 2.98 -17.36 -3.37
CA SER A 66 4.12 -18.27 -3.15
C SER A 66 5.48 -17.56 -3.21
N GLN A 67 5.54 -16.38 -3.84
CA GLN A 67 6.78 -15.62 -4.02
C GLN A 67 6.55 -14.12 -3.77
N THR A 68 7.54 -13.50 -3.13
CA THR A 68 7.57 -12.08 -2.81
C THR A 68 9.02 -11.60 -2.90
N TYR A 69 9.30 -10.71 -3.85
CA TYR A 69 10.64 -10.15 -4.07
C TYR A 69 10.76 -8.71 -3.57
N GLY A 70 9.66 -7.95 -3.64
CA GLY A 70 9.59 -6.61 -3.07
C GLY A 70 9.55 -6.65 -1.54
N ASN A 71 10.18 -5.68 -0.89
CA ASN A 71 10.05 -5.52 0.55
C ASN A 71 8.68 -4.94 0.91
N PRO A 72 8.07 -5.37 2.01
CA PRO A 72 6.88 -4.70 2.54
C PRO A 72 7.22 -3.27 2.95
N VAL A 73 6.25 -2.37 2.78
CA VAL A 73 6.32 -0.98 3.26
C VAL A 73 5.18 -0.73 4.23
N VAL A 74 5.41 0.17 5.19
CA VAL A 74 4.49 0.46 6.28
C VAL A 74 4.31 1.96 6.42
N ALA A 75 3.15 2.47 6.11
CA ALA A 75 2.77 3.87 6.32
C ALA A 75 1.25 4.06 6.24
N GLY A 76 0.75 5.15 6.80
CA GLY A 76 -0.67 5.50 6.76
C GLY A 76 -1.59 4.45 7.39
N GLY A 77 -1.08 3.61 8.30
CA GLY A 77 -1.85 2.52 8.90
C GLY A 77 -1.98 1.25 8.03
N TYR A 78 -1.25 1.18 6.92
CA TYR A 78 -1.24 0.04 6.00
C TYR A 78 0.13 -0.62 5.92
N VAL A 79 0.12 -1.91 5.59
CA VAL A 79 1.28 -2.68 5.13
C VAL A 79 1.01 -3.12 3.70
N LEU A 80 1.82 -2.67 2.75
CA LEU A 80 1.73 -3.05 1.34
C LEU A 80 2.88 -3.94 0.94
N VAL A 81 2.59 -4.96 0.12
CA VAL A 81 3.60 -5.90 -0.37
C VAL A 81 3.22 -6.45 -1.74
N GLY A 82 4.21 -6.52 -2.65
CA GLY A 82 4.08 -7.16 -3.95
C GLY A 82 4.25 -8.68 -3.84
N THR A 83 3.43 -9.44 -4.58
CA THR A 83 3.44 -10.91 -4.60
C THR A 83 2.76 -11.42 -5.87
N ASN A 84 2.55 -12.74 -5.98
CA ASN A 84 1.74 -13.38 -7.01
C ASN A 84 0.38 -13.85 -6.46
N ASN A 85 -0.43 -14.49 -7.32
CA ASN A 85 -1.79 -14.93 -6.98
C ASN A 85 -1.89 -16.45 -6.66
N GLU A 86 -0.83 -17.11 -6.26
CA GLU A 86 -0.92 -18.56 -5.96
C GLU A 86 -1.72 -18.85 -4.69
N VAL A 87 -1.72 -17.94 -3.72
CA VAL A 87 -2.68 -17.94 -2.61
C VAL A 87 -3.71 -16.85 -2.86
N MET A 88 -4.84 -17.24 -3.43
CA MET A 88 -5.90 -16.32 -3.84
C MET A 88 -6.62 -15.73 -2.63
N LYS A 89 -6.65 -14.40 -2.52
CA LYS A 89 -7.53 -13.67 -1.58
C LYS A 89 -8.94 -13.49 -2.15
N ASP A 90 -9.05 -13.44 -3.47
CA ASP A 90 -10.33 -13.40 -4.18
C ASP A 90 -10.46 -14.63 -5.09
N PRO A 91 -11.44 -15.52 -4.88
CA PRO A 91 -11.64 -16.72 -5.69
C PRO A 91 -12.03 -16.41 -7.16
N ASN A 92 -12.43 -15.18 -7.47
CA ASN A 92 -12.74 -14.74 -8.83
C ASN A 92 -11.50 -14.34 -9.62
N VAL A 93 -10.39 -14.03 -8.96
CA VAL A 93 -9.11 -13.69 -9.57
C VAL A 93 -8.28 -14.95 -9.73
N LYS A 94 -8.34 -15.56 -10.91
CA LYS A 94 -7.73 -16.87 -11.20
C LYS A 94 -6.48 -16.74 -12.06
N GLY A 95 -5.63 -17.76 -11.95
CA GLY A 95 -4.41 -17.90 -12.75
C GLY A 95 -3.23 -17.11 -12.19
N ASP A 96 -2.13 -17.13 -12.94
CA ASP A 96 -0.92 -16.39 -12.58
C ASP A 96 -1.15 -14.90 -12.80
N LYS A 97 -1.01 -14.11 -11.75
CA LYS A 97 -1.20 -12.64 -11.73
C LYS A 97 -0.10 -11.98 -10.91
N GLY A 98 0.23 -10.76 -11.26
CA GLY A 98 0.94 -9.86 -10.35
C GLY A 98 -0.03 -9.22 -9.37
N ILE A 99 0.30 -9.25 -8.09
CA ILE A 99 -0.56 -8.75 -7.02
C ILE A 99 0.22 -7.78 -6.14
N VAL A 100 -0.41 -6.67 -5.77
CA VAL A 100 -0.04 -5.90 -4.58
C VAL A 100 -1.15 -6.07 -3.56
N MET A 101 -0.81 -6.53 -2.37
CA MET A 101 -1.75 -6.71 -1.26
C MET A 101 -1.57 -5.60 -0.23
N ALA A 102 -2.69 -5.09 0.27
CA ALA A 102 -2.76 -4.16 1.39
C ALA A 102 -3.36 -4.84 2.61
N PHE A 103 -2.68 -4.67 3.75
CA PHE A 103 -3.13 -5.15 5.06
C PHE A 103 -3.20 -3.99 6.03
N ARG A 104 -4.13 -4.04 6.98
CA ARG A 104 -4.17 -3.08 8.08
C ARG A 104 -2.99 -3.33 9.01
N GLU A 105 -2.23 -2.30 9.31
CA GLU A 105 -1.03 -2.42 10.15
C GLU A 105 -1.33 -2.91 11.56
N SER A 106 -2.47 -2.53 12.13
CA SER A 106 -2.80 -2.85 13.53
C SER A 106 -3.00 -4.33 13.80
N ASP A 107 -3.58 -5.08 12.86
CA ASP A 107 -4.04 -6.47 13.08
C ASP A 107 -3.79 -7.42 11.91
N GLY A 108 -3.26 -6.93 10.77
CA GLY A 108 -2.99 -7.74 9.59
C GLY A 108 -4.23 -8.13 8.79
N GLN A 109 -5.38 -7.47 9.03
CA GLN A 109 -6.56 -7.71 8.22
C GLN A 109 -6.28 -7.34 6.76
N PHE A 110 -6.60 -8.26 5.84
CA PHE A 110 -6.57 -7.98 4.40
C PHE A 110 -7.58 -6.88 4.07
N MET A 111 -7.11 -5.85 3.35
CA MET A 111 -7.91 -4.68 3.01
C MET A 111 -8.31 -4.71 1.55
N TRP A 112 -7.35 -4.72 0.64
CA TRP A 112 -7.57 -4.76 -0.80
C TRP A 112 -6.35 -5.34 -1.53
N GLN A 113 -6.53 -5.64 -2.82
CA GLN A 113 -5.46 -6.01 -3.72
C GLN A 113 -5.55 -5.29 -5.06
N ALA A 114 -4.40 -4.93 -5.63
CA ALA A 114 -4.27 -4.59 -7.04
C ALA A 114 -3.91 -5.84 -7.84
N VAL A 115 -4.54 -6.03 -9.00
CA VAL A 115 -4.39 -7.23 -9.84
C VAL A 115 -3.88 -6.86 -11.22
N HIS A 116 -2.80 -7.49 -11.64
CA HIS A 116 -2.17 -7.28 -12.94
C HIS A 116 -2.07 -8.58 -13.71
N ASP A 117 -2.55 -8.56 -14.97
CA ASP A 117 -2.39 -9.68 -15.88
C ASP A 117 -0.91 -9.90 -16.23
N LYS A 118 -0.55 -11.14 -16.52
CA LYS A 118 0.78 -11.47 -17.02
C LYS A 118 0.94 -11.00 -18.46
N LEU A 119 2.17 -10.62 -18.84
CA LEU A 119 2.52 -10.32 -20.23
C LEU A 119 2.52 -11.59 -21.07
N ALA A 120 2.01 -11.49 -22.32
CA ALA A 120 1.93 -12.62 -23.23
C ALA A 120 3.30 -13.19 -23.62
N ALA A 121 4.36 -12.36 -23.54
CA ALA A 121 5.74 -12.80 -23.81
C ALA A 121 6.30 -13.79 -22.76
N GLY A 122 5.59 -14.02 -21.67
CA GLY A 122 5.93 -14.99 -20.66
C GLY A 122 7.33 -14.75 -20.07
N ARG A 123 8.12 -15.83 -19.94
CA ARG A 123 9.42 -15.80 -19.27
C ARG A 123 10.43 -14.79 -19.81
N ALA A 124 10.29 -14.34 -21.04
CA ALA A 124 11.20 -13.36 -21.61
C ALA A 124 11.05 -11.97 -20.96
N ASN A 125 9.82 -11.57 -20.59
CA ASN A 125 9.51 -10.25 -20.09
C ASN A 125 8.78 -10.25 -18.74
N ASP A 126 8.10 -11.35 -18.40
CA ASP A 126 7.28 -11.45 -17.19
C ASP A 126 7.30 -12.89 -16.69
N TRP A 127 8.31 -13.23 -15.91
CA TRP A 127 8.57 -14.60 -15.46
C TRP A 127 7.36 -15.17 -14.71
N PRO A 128 6.94 -16.40 -15.04
CA PRO A 128 5.82 -17.06 -14.37
C PRO A 128 5.97 -17.08 -12.86
N PHE A 129 4.88 -16.81 -12.15
CA PHE A 129 4.74 -16.82 -10.70
C PHE A 129 5.61 -15.83 -9.92
N GLN A 130 6.30 -14.89 -10.56
CA GLN A 130 7.08 -13.88 -9.84
C GLN A 130 6.18 -12.79 -9.24
N GLY A 131 5.09 -12.45 -9.92
CA GLY A 131 4.18 -11.41 -9.48
C GLY A 131 4.77 -9.99 -9.55
N VAL A 132 4.33 -9.11 -8.65
CA VAL A 132 4.87 -7.75 -8.53
C VAL A 132 6.13 -7.79 -7.66
N CYS A 133 7.28 -7.44 -8.25
CA CYS A 133 8.59 -7.47 -7.58
C CYS A 133 9.02 -6.09 -7.03
N SER A 134 8.32 -5.02 -7.39
CA SER A 134 8.53 -3.67 -6.87
C SER A 134 8.14 -3.59 -5.39
N SER A 135 8.96 -2.90 -4.58
CA SER A 135 8.53 -2.44 -3.26
C SER A 135 7.71 -1.16 -3.46
N PRO A 136 6.50 -1.05 -2.92
CA PRO A 136 5.70 0.17 -3.03
C PRO A 136 6.35 1.36 -2.32
N LEU A 137 5.92 2.57 -2.71
CA LEU A 137 6.10 3.82 -1.97
C LEU A 137 4.72 4.29 -1.52
N ILE A 138 4.56 4.66 -0.26
CA ILE A 138 3.34 5.30 0.26
C ILE A 138 3.65 6.75 0.57
N GLU A 139 2.92 7.68 -0.03
CA GLU A 139 3.06 9.11 0.21
C GLU A 139 1.72 9.83 0.03
N ASN A 140 1.31 10.63 1.02
CA ASN A 140 0.11 11.46 0.98
C ASN A 140 -1.19 10.71 0.61
N GLY A 141 -1.41 9.51 1.15
CA GLY A 141 -2.60 8.71 0.87
C GLY A 141 -2.58 7.98 -0.47
N VAL A 142 -1.46 7.99 -1.18
CA VAL A 142 -1.29 7.31 -2.47
C VAL A 142 -0.17 6.28 -2.37
N ALA A 143 -0.39 5.11 -2.95
CA ALA A 143 0.64 4.10 -3.11
C ALA A 143 1.14 4.05 -4.55
N TYR A 144 2.45 4.10 -4.72
CA TYR A 144 3.13 4.04 -6.01
C TYR A 144 3.94 2.76 -6.11
N TYR A 145 3.92 2.08 -7.25
CA TYR A 145 4.74 0.90 -7.51
C TYR A 145 4.91 0.66 -9.01
N VAL A 146 5.80 -0.25 -9.38
CA VAL A 146 5.93 -0.72 -10.75
C VAL A 146 5.28 -2.10 -10.84
N SER A 147 4.29 -2.27 -11.71
CA SER A 147 3.63 -3.55 -11.95
C SER A 147 4.56 -4.55 -12.64
N ASN A 148 4.21 -5.84 -12.62
CA ASN A 148 4.92 -6.87 -13.41
C ASN A 148 4.86 -6.61 -14.92
N ARG A 149 4.01 -5.69 -15.36
CA ARG A 149 3.86 -5.28 -16.76
C ARG A 149 4.76 -4.12 -17.18
N GLY A 150 5.57 -3.58 -16.24
CA GLY A 150 6.37 -2.38 -16.49
C GLY A 150 5.54 -1.09 -16.48
N GLU A 151 4.41 -1.08 -15.83
CA GLU A 151 3.58 0.10 -15.63
C GLU A 151 3.90 0.75 -14.29
N VAL A 152 4.07 2.07 -14.27
CA VAL A 152 4.08 2.84 -13.03
C VAL A 152 2.64 3.06 -12.62
N MET A 153 2.31 2.62 -11.43
CA MET A 153 0.96 2.68 -10.87
C MET A 153 0.89 3.70 -9.73
N ALA A 154 -0.16 4.48 -9.67
CA ALA A 154 -0.59 5.23 -8.50
C ALA A 154 -1.99 4.77 -8.13
N VAL A 155 -2.15 4.29 -6.90
CA VAL A 155 -3.43 3.79 -6.39
C VAL A 155 -3.79 4.50 -5.10
N ASP A 156 -5.09 4.72 -4.87
CA ASP A 156 -5.56 5.25 -3.60
C ASP A 156 -5.24 4.26 -2.47
N LEU A 157 -4.77 4.78 -1.33
CA LEU A 157 -4.32 3.94 -0.22
C LEU A 157 -5.49 3.20 0.44
N ASP A 158 -6.68 3.77 0.41
CA ASP A 158 -7.90 3.14 0.93
C ASP A 158 -8.55 2.20 -0.10
N GLY A 159 -8.17 2.28 -1.38
CA GLY A 159 -8.82 1.58 -2.49
C GLY A 159 -10.29 1.95 -2.58
N PHE A 160 -11.15 1.10 -3.13
CA PHE A 160 -12.59 1.36 -3.20
C PHE A 160 -13.34 1.28 -1.85
N ARG A 161 -12.65 1.18 -0.72
CA ARG A 161 -13.25 1.07 0.61
C ARG A 161 -13.93 2.34 1.10
N ASP A 162 -13.51 3.49 0.60
CA ASP A 162 -14.13 4.78 0.92
C ASP A 162 -15.38 5.06 0.05
N GLY A 163 -15.68 4.17 -0.91
CA GLY A 163 -16.84 4.23 -1.80
C GLY A 163 -16.70 5.23 -2.94
N LYS A 164 -15.48 5.71 -3.21
CA LYS A 164 -15.18 6.59 -4.34
C LYS A 164 -14.39 5.83 -5.41
N ASN A 165 -14.31 6.42 -6.58
CA ASN A 165 -13.41 6.07 -7.64
C ASN A 165 -12.63 7.35 -7.97
N ASP A 166 -11.40 7.42 -7.47
CA ASP A 166 -10.57 8.62 -7.51
C ASP A 166 -9.63 8.61 -8.73
N GLY A 167 -9.30 9.80 -9.22
CA GLY A 167 -8.30 9.98 -10.25
C GLY A 167 -8.80 9.97 -11.68
N LEU A 168 -7.92 9.54 -12.60
CA LEU A 168 -8.14 9.61 -14.06
C LEU A 168 -8.66 8.29 -14.66
N VAL A 169 -8.42 7.18 -13.98
CA VAL A 169 -8.90 5.85 -14.39
C VAL A 169 -10.25 5.63 -13.72
N THR A 170 -11.30 5.41 -14.52
CA THR A 170 -12.67 5.27 -14.02
C THR A 170 -13.39 4.07 -14.63
N ASP A 171 -12.64 3.22 -15.35
CA ASP A 171 -13.16 2.05 -16.08
C ASP A 171 -12.59 0.72 -15.55
N GLU A 172 -12.19 0.68 -14.28
CA GLU A 172 -11.68 -0.52 -13.66
C GLU A 172 -12.70 -1.66 -13.68
N LYS A 173 -12.23 -2.83 -14.10
CA LYS A 173 -13.05 -4.05 -14.10
C LYS A 173 -13.27 -4.63 -12.71
N LEU A 174 -12.37 -4.34 -11.78
CA LEU A 174 -12.41 -4.72 -10.39
C LEU A 174 -12.54 -3.43 -9.56
N ASN A 175 -13.70 -3.23 -8.93
CA ASN A 175 -14.06 -1.98 -8.25
C ASN A 175 -14.87 -2.23 -6.96
N ARG A 176 -14.59 -3.34 -6.29
CA ARG A 176 -15.22 -3.70 -5.01
C ARG A 176 -14.34 -3.21 -3.85
N GLU A 177 -14.83 -3.21 -2.66
CA GLU A 177 -14.08 -2.84 -1.43
C GLU A 177 -12.76 -3.61 -1.23
N VAL A 178 -12.60 -4.76 -1.89
CA VAL A 178 -11.38 -5.58 -1.84
C VAL A 178 -10.43 -5.34 -3.01
N ASP A 179 -10.75 -4.40 -3.87
CA ASP A 179 -9.96 -4.06 -5.04
C ASP A 179 -9.27 -2.70 -4.85
N ALA A 180 -8.12 -2.50 -5.50
CA ALA A 180 -7.42 -1.22 -5.51
C ALA A 180 -8.12 -0.24 -6.44
N ASP A 181 -8.17 1.03 -6.07
CA ASP A 181 -8.61 2.14 -6.90
C ASP A 181 -7.40 2.78 -7.59
N ILE A 182 -7.39 2.80 -8.93
CA ILE A 182 -6.26 3.27 -9.73
C ILE A 182 -6.42 4.75 -10.05
N ILE A 183 -5.66 5.61 -9.37
CA ILE A 183 -5.67 7.05 -9.65
C ILE A 183 -5.13 7.34 -11.05
N TRP A 184 -3.99 6.73 -11.41
CA TRP A 184 -3.40 6.78 -12.74
C TRP A 184 -2.39 5.65 -12.97
N ARG A 185 -2.10 5.38 -14.24
CA ARG A 185 -1.05 4.46 -14.66
C ARG A 185 -0.25 5.06 -15.82
N TYR A 186 1.01 4.65 -15.92
CA TYR A 186 1.90 5.02 -17.02
C TYR A 186 2.62 3.77 -17.54
N ASP A 187 2.29 3.35 -18.75
CA ASP A 187 2.90 2.18 -19.39
C ASP A 187 4.26 2.57 -19.99
N MET A 188 5.35 2.17 -19.35
CA MET A 188 6.70 2.49 -19.82
C MET A 188 7.07 1.73 -21.08
N MET A 189 6.47 0.58 -21.34
CA MET A 189 6.74 -0.18 -22.56
C MET A 189 6.13 0.51 -23.76
N GLU A 190 4.90 1.00 -23.65
CA GLU A 190 4.20 1.70 -24.71
C GLU A 190 4.74 3.12 -24.92
N GLU A 191 4.91 3.88 -23.85
CA GLU A 191 5.24 5.31 -23.90
C GLU A 191 6.74 5.59 -24.13
N LEU A 192 7.63 4.72 -23.62
CA LEU A 192 9.08 4.93 -23.68
C LEU A 192 9.80 3.90 -24.58
N GLY A 193 9.07 2.90 -25.07
CA GLY A 193 9.69 1.81 -25.85
C GLY A 193 10.66 0.95 -25.04
N VAL A 194 10.58 0.99 -23.72
CA VAL A 194 11.42 0.13 -22.85
C VAL A 194 10.89 -1.30 -22.87
N MET A 195 11.76 -2.24 -22.68
CA MET A 195 11.40 -3.66 -22.56
C MET A 195 12.08 -4.23 -21.34
N GLN A 196 11.29 -4.71 -20.39
CA GLN A 196 11.83 -5.41 -19.23
C GLN A 196 12.38 -6.79 -19.63
N HIS A 197 13.43 -7.23 -18.95
CA HIS A 197 13.99 -8.56 -19.10
C HIS A 197 13.65 -9.40 -17.88
N ASN A 198 12.92 -10.48 -18.08
CA ASN A 198 12.39 -11.41 -17.06
C ASN A 198 11.31 -10.80 -16.16
N MET A 199 11.54 -9.65 -15.52
CA MET A 199 10.62 -9.00 -14.60
C MET A 199 10.92 -7.50 -14.44
N ALA A 200 9.90 -6.71 -14.09
CA ALA A 200 10.07 -5.35 -13.60
C ALA A 200 10.26 -5.39 -12.07
N ASN A 201 11.38 -4.86 -11.57
CA ASN A 201 11.71 -4.89 -10.15
C ASN A 201 12.12 -3.54 -9.57
N SER A 202 12.04 -2.47 -10.37
CA SER A 202 12.32 -1.10 -9.91
C SER A 202 11.33 -0.67 -8.83
N SER A 203 11.83 0.00 -7.80
CA SER A 203 11.01 0.52 -6.70
C SER A 203 11.00 2.05 -6.71
N PRO A 204 9.83 2.71 -6.63
CA PRO A 204 9.73 4.17 -6.63
C PRO A 204 10.44 4.81 -5.43
N VAL A 205 10.90 6.06 -5.62
CA VAL A 205 11.45 6.91 -4.56
C VAL A 205 10.63 8.18 -4.48
N GLY A 206 10.11 8.49 -3.30
CA GLY A 206 9.52 9.77 -2.97
C GLY A 206 10.60 10.72 -2.41
N ARG A 207 10.56 11.99 -2.83
CA ARG A 207 11.41 13.04 -2.27
C ARG A 207 10.56 14.01 -1.48
N ARG A 208 10.66 13.99 -0.16
CA ARG A 208 9.96 14.96 0.70
C ARG A 208 10.36 16.38 0.33
N GLY A 209 9.36 17.25 0.13
CA GLY A 209 9.55 18.71 0.01
C GLY A 209 9.51 19.30 -1.40
N SER A 210 9.20 18.55 -2.43
CA SER A 210 8.85 19.13 -3.74
C SER A 210 7.33 19.17 -3.89
N SER A 211 6.79 20.32 -4.27
CA SER A 211 5.37 20.50 -4.63
C SER A 211 4.97 19.75 -5.94
N CYS A 212 5.87 18.98 -6.48
CA CYS A 212 5.66 17.98 -7.53
C CYS A 212 5.95 16.61 -6.93
N SER A 213 4.91 15.84 -6.66
CA SER A 213 4.98 14.41 -6.33
C SER A 213 5.42 13.64 -7.58
N GLY A 214 6.70 13.71 -7.89
CA GLY A 214 7.31 12.92 -8.95
C GLY A 214 7.94 11.66 -8.34
N ALA A 215 7.38 10.49 -8.59
CA ALA A 215 8.08 9.24 -8.34
C ALA A 215 9.26 9.16 -9.33
N VAL A 216 10.48 9.05 -8.83
CA VAL A 216 11.66 8.79 -9.66
C VAL A 216 11.89 7.28 -9.66
N ILE A 217 11.88 6.69 -10.85
CA ILE A 217 12.21 5.28 -11.04
C ILE A 217 13.68 5.22 -11.40
N SER A 218 14.51 4.61 -10.51
CA SER A 218 15.87 4.27 -10.82
C SER A 218 15.94 2.83 -11.29
N GLY A 219 16.38 2.61 -12.54
CA GLY A 219 16.75 1.30 -13.08
C GLY A 219 18.10 0.83 -12.57
#